data_07cbada56193290dd770a51660047676
#
_entry.id   07cbada56193290dd770a51660047676
#
_cell.length_a   1.000
_cell.length_b   1.000
_cell.length_c   1.000
_cell.angle_alpha   90.00
_cell.angle_beta   90.00
_cell.angle_gamma   90.00
#
_symmetry.space_group_name_H-M   'P 1'
#
loop_
_entity.id
_entity.type
_entity.pdbx_description
1 polymer ?
#
loop_
_entity_poly.entity_id
_entity_poly.type
_entity_poly.pdbx_seq_one_letter_code
_entity_poly.pdbx_strand_id
1 'polypeptide(L)'
;MPDGKIVEFDASHSNLRREMAYESWHMQHCVGQFDDRKNLTGGYGEYYANQIEQHKLRLFSLRDNNNIPHVTIALNVVGDSLEIDQIKGKQNRHPVKKYADDVLSLLQLLSPQAVRHSDCEGMGIVYENTPEYQGWKYVTEVYETSFLLSVLHNNFHLLEHFTNPSVELQWLLLHSAPDKL
;
A
#
# COMPACT_ATOMS: atom_id res chain seq x y z
N MET A 1 -3.51 -14.13 0.05
CA MET A 1 -4.30 -15.16 0.80
C MET A 1 -4.77 -16.20 -0.19
N PRO A 2 -4.68 -17.50 0.10
CA PRO A 2 -5.16 -18.53 -0.84
C PRO A 2 -6.65 -18.37 -1.21
N ASP A 3 -7.41 -17.65 -0.39
CA ASP A 3 -8.88 -17.55 -0.47
C ASP A 3 -9.41 -16.11 -0.37
N GLY A 4 -8.58 -15.08 -0.54
CA GLY A 4 -8.98 -13.68 -0.53
C GLY A 4 -9.24 -13.13 -1.92
N LYS A 5 -9.93 -11.99 -2.00
CA LYS A 5 -10.16 -11.23 -3.24
C LYS A 5 -9.83 -9.77 -3.06
N ILE A 6 -9.36 -9.14 -4.14
CA ILE A 6 -9.25 -7.70 -4.23
C ILE A 6 -10.50 -7.18 -4.94
N VAL A 7 -11.18 -6.23 -4.31
CA VAL A 7 -12.39 -5.58 -4.83
C VAL A 7 -12.05 -4.14 -5.11
N GLU A 8 -12.23 -3.69 -6.34
CA GLU A 8 -12.18 -2.27 -6.69
C GLU A 8 -13.55 -1.63 -6.47
N PHE A 9 -13.59 -0.43 -5.92
CA PHE A 9 -14.80 0.34 -5.75
C PHE A 9 -15.17 0.99 -7.07
N ASP A 10 -16.29 0.56 -7.66
CA ASP A 10 -16.73 0.99 -8.98
C ASP A 10 -17.46 2.34 -8.91
N ALA A 11 -16.89 3.35 -9.59
CA ALA A 11 -17.47 4.69 -9.70
C ALA A 11 -18.89 4.73 -10.30
N SER A 12 -19.22 3.78 -11.18
CA SER A 12 -20.50 3.70 -11.86
C SER A 12 -21.57 2.93 -11.05
N HIS A 13 -21.16 2.26 -9.95
CA HIS A 13 -22.05 1.38 -9.21
C HIS A 13 -22.92 2.17 -8.24
N SER A 14 -24.24 2.01 -8.30
CA SER A 14 -25.22 2.69 -7.43
C SER A 14 -25.00 2.47 -5.92
N ASN A 15 -24.20 1.47 -5.55
CA ASN A 15 -23.90 1.12 -4.16
C ASN A 15 -22.53 1.62 -3.69
N LEU A 16 -21.79 2.41 -4.48
CA LEU A 16 -20.43 2.88 -4.14
C LEU A 16 -20.35 3.40 -2.70
N ARG A 17 -21.17 4.37 -2.35
CA ARG A 17 -21.18 5.00 -1.02
C ARG A 17 -21.52 4.03 0.11
N ARG A 18 -22.38 3.04 -0.16
CA ARG A 18 -22.73 1.99 0.80
C ARG A 18 -21.57 1.02 1.02
N GLU A 19 -20.89 0.62 -0.05
CA GLU A 19 -19.69 -0.21 0.03
C GLU A 19 -18.55 0.51 0.78
N MET A 20 -18.37 1.80 0.54
CA MET A 20 -17.40 2.62 1.27
C MET A 20 -17.74 2.73 2.76
N ALA A 21 -19.03 2.91 3.11
CA ALA A 21 -19.49 2.93 4.49
C ALA A 21 -19.26 1.59 5.19
N TYR A 22 -19.51 0.48 4.48
CA TYR A 22 -19.21 -0.88 4.96
C TYR A 22 -17.73 -1.07 5.23
N GLU A 23 -16.87 -0.69 4.28
CA GLU A 23 -15.41 -0.72 4.42
C GLU A 23 -14.96 0.05 5.66
N SER A 24 -15.41 1.30 5.78
CA SER A 24 -15.05 2.19 6.88
C SER A 24 -15.50 1.66 8.24
N TRP A 25 -16.66 1.02 8.29
CA TRP A 25 -17.17 0.44 9.54
C TRP A 25 -16.28 -0.72 10.01
N HIS A 26 -15.90 -1.63 9.12
CA HIS A 26 -15.05 -2.76 9.45
C HIS A 26 -13.61 -2.35 9.75
N MET A 27 -13.06 -1.46 8.93
CA MET A 27 -11.68 -1.03 9.00
C MET A 27 -11.44 0.06 10.04
N GLN A 28 -12.50 0.73 10.51
CA GLN A 28 -12.41 1.83 11.47
C GLN A 28 -11.50 2.97 10.99
N HIS A 29 -11.68 3.38 9.74
CA HIS A 29 -10.96 4.48 9.11
C HIS A 29 -11.94 5.45 8.39
N CYS A 30 -11.42 6.56 7.85
CA CYS A 30 -12.25 7.68 7.40
C CYS A 30 -12.81 7.55 5.97
N VAL A 31 -12.33 6.65 5.13
CA VAL A 31 -12.64 6.58 3.69
C VAL A 31 -14.14 6.55 3.36
N GLY A 32 -14.95 5.89 4.17
CA GLY A 32 -16.43 5.87 4.02
C GLY A 32 -17.15 6.47 5.23
N GLN A 33 -16.52 7.44 5.90
CA GLN A 33 -17.09 8.11 7.05
C GLN A 33 -17.93 9.31 6.60
N PHE A 34 -19.24 9.10 6.52
CA PHE A 34 -20.22 10.12 6.13
C PHE A 34 -20.81 10.81 7.36
N ASP A 35 -21.02 12.13 7.26
CA ASP A 35 -21.67 12.92 8.32
C ASP A 35 -23.14 12.55 8.44
N ASP A 36 -23.85 12.48 7.32
CA ASP A 36 -25.21 11.92 7.26
C ASP A 36 -25.14 10.44 6.90
N ARG A 37 -25.23 9.59 7.91
CA ARG A 37 -25.16 8.14 7.76
C ARG A 37 -26.40 7.54 7.06
N LYS A 38 -27.51 8.25 7.02
CA LYS A 38 -28.74 7.78 6.38
C LYS A 38 -28.68 7.97 4.87
N ASN A 39 -28.24 9.16 4.46
CA ASN A 39 -28.18 9.54 3.05
C ASN A 39 -26.79 9.31 2.45
N LEU A 40 -25.79 8.97 3.27
CA LEU A 40 -24.38 8.76 2.89
C LEU A 40 -23.79 10.00 2.20
N THR A 41 -23.92 11.16 2.87
CA THR A 41 -23.44 12.45 2.39
C THR A 41 -22.61 13.15 3.47
N GLY A 42 -21.75 14.10 3.03
CA GLY A 42 -20.87 14.88 3.91
C GLY A 42 -19.64 14.10 4.39
N GLY A 43 -18.76 14.82 5.06
CA GLY A 43 -17.54 14.28 5.67
C GLY A 43 -16.51 13.72 4.69
N TYR A 44 -15.61 12.91 5.22
CA TYR A 44 -14.55 12.27 4.42
C TYR A 44 -15.12 11.29 3.40
N GLY A 45 -16.22 10.59 3.74
CA GLY A 45 -16.86 9.66 2.81
C GLY A 45 -17.32 10.33 1.53
N GLU A 46 -17.93 11.52 1.62
CA GLU A 46 -18.31 12.32 0.45
C GLU A 46 -17.09 12.74 -0.38
N TYR A 47 -16.03 13.19 0.29
CA TYR A 47 -14.79 13.58 -0.39
C TYR A 47 -14.24 12.44 -1.23
N TYR A 48 -14.04 11.26 -0.61
CA TYR A 48 -13.50 10.09 -1.31
C TYR A 48 -14.45 9.58 -2.41
N ALA A 49 -15.77 9.54 -2.16
CA ALA A 49 -16.74 9.15 -3.18
C ALA A 49 -16.66 10.05 -4.42
N ASN A 50 -16.59 11.37 -4.21
CA ASN A 50 -16.46 12.33 -5.31
C ASN A 50 -15.13 12.15 -6.09
N GLN A 51 -14.02 11.82 -5.41
CA GLN A 51 -12.74 11.54 -6.09
C GLN A 51 -12.85 10.28 -6.97
N ILE A 52 -13.53 9.23 -6.48
CA ILE A 52 -13.76 8.00 -7.24
C ILE A 52 -14.69 8.26 -8.43
N GLU A 53 -15.84 8.93 -8.20
CA GLU A 53 -16.82 9.29 -9.23
C GLU A 53 -16.23 10.18 -10.34
N GLN A 54 -15.23 11.02 -9.99
CA GLN A 54 -14.48 11.86 -10.94
C GLN A 54 -13.27 11.15 -11.57
N HIS A 55 -13.06 9.86 -11.30
CA HIS A 55 -11.91 9.07 -11.75
C HIS A 55 -10.54 9.66 -11.36
N LYS A 56 -10.48 10.39 -10.24
CA LYS A 56 -9.25 10.95 -9.68
C LYS A 56 -8.59 10.04 -8.64
N LEU A 57 -9.35 9.08 -8.14
CA LEU A 57 -8.91 8.09 -7.17
C LEU A 57 -9.43 6.72 -7.57
N ARG A 58 -8.59 5.70 -7.44
CA ARG A 58 -8.98 4.30 -7.46
C ARG A 58 -8.86 3.74 -6.04
N LEU A 59 -9.92 3.14 -5.55
CA LEU A 59 -9.97 2.57 -4.21
C LEU A 59 -10.14 1.06 -4.31
N PHE A 60 -9.34 0.32 -3.54
CA PHE A 60 -9.38 -1.14 -3.50
C PHE A 60 -9.51 -1.62 -2.06
N SER A 61 -10.17 -2.74 -1.89
CA SER A 61 -10.31 -3.46 -0.63
C SER A 61 -9.82 -4.90 -0.79
N LEU A 62 -8.88 -5.33 0.02
CA LEU A 62 -8.52 -6.73 0.15
C LEU A 62 -9.46 -7.37 1.18
N ARG A 63 -10.27 -8.32 0.73
CA ARG A 63 -11.32 -8.96 1.53
C ARG A 63 -11.13 -10.47 1.61
N ASP A 64 -11.48 -11.05 2.73
CA ASP A 64 -11.51 -12.52 2.90
C ASP A 64 -12.77 -13.15 2.24
N ASN A 65 -12.91 -14.48 2.36
CA ASN A 65 -14.05 -15.24 1.82
C ASN A 65 -15.40 -14.85 2.44
N ASN A 66 -15.39 -14.27 3.63
CA ASN A 66 -16.58 -13.75 4.29
C ASN A 66 -16.88 -12.31 3.88
N ASN A 67 -16.15 -11.79 2.89
CA ASN A 67 -16.23 -10.41 2.40
C ASN A 67 -15.81 -9.36 3.45
N ILE A 68 -15.05 -9.76 4.47
CA ILE A 68 -14.55 -8.84 5.50
C ILE A 68 -13.27 -8.17 4.99
N PRO A 69 -13.19 -6.82 5.00
CA PRO A 69 -12.01 -6.09 4.57
C PRO A 69 -10.87 -6.18 5.59
N HIS A 70 -9.64 -6.21 5.09
CA HIS A 70 -8.41 -6.30 5.86
C HIS A 70 -7.36 -5.26 5.48
N VAL A 71 -7.35 -4.83 4.22
CA VAL A 71 -6.47 -3.77 3.72
C VAL A 71 -7.25 -2.91 2.76
N THR A 72 -7.17 -1.60 2.95
CA THR A 72 -7.72 -0.60 2.03
C THR A 72 -6.56 0.10 1.33
N ILE A 73 -6.63 0.16 -0.01
CA ILE A 73 -5.59 0.71 -0.87
C ILE A 73 -6.20 1.84 -1.69
N ALA A 74 -5.64 3.02 -1.60
CA ALA A 74 -6.05 4.19 -2.36
C ALA A 74 -4.91 4.64 -3.29
N LEU A 75 -5.22 4.78 -4.56
CA LEU A 75 -4.29 5.23 -5.60
C LEU A 75 -4.85 6.48 -6.28
N ASN A 76 -4.09 7.57 -6.25
CA ASN A 76 -4.40 8.78 -7.01
C ASN A 76 -4.16 8.56 -8.50
N VAL A 77 -5.04 9.08 -9.34
CA VAL A 77 -4.88 9.11 -10.79
C VAL A 77 -4.26 10.45 -11.19
N VAL A 78 -3.03 10.40 -11.72
CA VAL A 78 -2.26 11.58 -12.11
C VAL A 78 -1.90 11.47 -13.60
N GLY A 79 -2.70 12.10 -14.45
CA GLY A 79 -2.59 11.90 -15.91
C GLY A 79 -2.84 10.44 -16.27
N ASP A 80 -1.88 9.82 -16.95
CA ASP A 80 -1.93 8.40 -17.35
C ASP A 80 -1.27 7.47 -16.30
N SER A 81 -0.87 8.02 -15.14
CA SER A 81 -0.15 7.29 -14.09
C SER A 81 -1.00 7.11 -12.84
N LEU A 82 -0.62 6.14 -12.02
CA LEU A 82 -1.15 5.95 -10.68
C LEU A 82 -0.07 6.28 -9.64
N GLU A 83 -0.47 6.91 -8.56
CA GLU A 83 0.40 7.18 -7.40
C GLU A 83 -0.25 6.63 -6.13
N ILE A 84 0.55 6.06 -5.23
CA ILE A 84 0.02 5.56 -3.96
C ILE A 84 -0.36 6.76 -3.07
N ASP A 85 -1.64 6.84 -2.67
CA ASP A 85 -2.11 7.75 -1.65
C ASP A 85 -1.92 7.13 -0.26
N GLN A 86 -2.48 5.92 -0.07
CA GLN A 86 -2.34 5.19 1.19
C GLN A 86 -2.61 3.69 1.03
N ILE A 87 -1.99 2.90 1.91
CA ILE A 87 -2.25 1.47 2.07
C ILE A 87 -2.42 1.21 3.57
N LYS A 88 -3.65 1.02 4.01
CA LYS A 88 -3.98 0.97 5.44
C LYS A 88 -4.66 -0.33 5.82
N GLY A 89 -4.22 -0.86 6.96
CA GLY A 89 -4.94 -1.85 7.72
C GLY A 89 -5.98 -1.21 8.65
N LYS A 90 -6.55 -2.02 9.55
CA LYS A 90 -7.55 -1.57 10.50
C LYS A 90 -7.04 -0.42 11.37
N GLN A 91 -7.89 0.59 11.61
CA GLN A 91 -7.58 1.80 12.41
C GLN A 91 -6.43 2.64 11.84
N ASN A 92 -6.32 2.70 10.51
CA ASN A 92 -5.22 3.39 9.81
C ASN A 92 -3.81 2.91 10.19
N ARG A 93 -3.69 1.71 10.76
CA ARG A 93 -2.39 1.10 11.05
C ARG A 93 -1.78 0.55 9.77
N HIS A 94 -0.49 0.22 9.83
CA HIS A 94 0.14 -0.54 8.75
C HIS A 94 -0.56 -1.88 8.55
N PRO A 95 -0.70 -2.36 7.31
CA PRO A 95 -1.24 -3.68 7.03
C PRO A 95 -0.44 -4.77 7.76
N VAL A 96 -1.14 -5.83 8.16
CA VAL A 96 -0.48 -6.99 8.76
C VAL A 96 0.35 -7.71 7.69
N LYS A 97 1.57 -8.14 8.02
CA LYS A 97 2.54 -8.78 7.09
C LYS A 97 1.94 -9.93 6.27
N LYS A 98 0.99 -10.69 6.82
CA LYS A 98 0.33 -11.79 6.10
C LYS A 98 -0.41 -11.39 4.82
N TYR A 99 -0.69 -10.09 4.62
CA TYR A 99 -1.33 -9.55 3.42
C TYR A 99 -0.35 -8.93 2.43
N ALA A 100 0.96 -8.98 2.73
CA ALA A 100 1.98 -8.33 1.91
C ALA A 100 2.03 -8.90 0.49
N ASP A 101 1.88 -10.22 0.32
CA ASP A 101 1.88 -10.87 -1.01
C ASP A 101 0.72 -10.38 -1.88
N ASP A 102 -0.47 -10.23 -1.31
CA ASP A 102 -1.66 -9.76 -2.04
C ASP A 102 -1.49 -8.28 -2.43
N VAL A 103 -0.95 -7.45 -1.52
CA VAL A 103 -0.65 -6.04 -1.80
C VAL A 103 0.41 -5.93 -2.88
N LEU A 104 1.53 -6.68 -2.76
CA LEU A 104 2.59 -6.68 -3.76
C LEU A 104 2.06 -7.07 -5.15
N SER A 105 1.22 -8.11 -5.21
CA SER A 105 0.61 -8.56 -6.46
C SER A 105 -0.23 -7.47 -7.12
N LEU A 106 -1.01 -6.72 -6.34
CA LEU A 106 -1.78 -5.58 -6.86
C LEU A 106 -0.87 -4.45 -7.35
N LEU A 107 0.17 -4.11 -6.58
CA LEU A 107 1.12 -3.08 -6.97
C LEU A 107 1.88 -3.45 -8.24
N GLN A 108 2.26 -4.73 -8.40
CA GLN A 108 2.89 -5.22 -9.63
C GLN A 108 1.93 -5.17 -10.82
N LEU A 109 0.66 -5.51 -10.63
CA LEU A 109 -0.36 -5.48 -11.68
C LEU A 109 -0.67 -4.04 -12.15
N LEU A 110 -0.83 -3.12 -11.22
CA LEU A 110 -1.22 -1.74 -11.51
C LEU A 110 -0.04 -0.82 -11.78
N SER A 111 1.15 -1.21 -11.35
CA SER A 111 2.42 -0.48 -11.50
C SER A 111 2.31 1.01 -11.11
N PRO A 112 1.75 1.37 -9.93
CA PRO A 112 1.72 2.75 -9.51
C PRO A 112 3.15 3.26 -9.38
N GLN A 113 3.35 4.50 -9.81
CA GLN A 113 4.64 5.16 -9.63
C GLN A 113 4.79 5.55 -8.17
N ALA A 114 5.94 5.27 -7.61
CA ALA A 114 6.33 5.81 -6.32
C ALA A 114 7.85 5.90 -6.25
N VAL A 115 8.32 6.94 -5.62
CA VAL A 115 9.72 7.00 -5.25
C VAL A 115 9.92 6.18 -3.97
N ARG A 116 9.02 6.35 -2.99
CA ARG A 116 9.00 5.65 -1.71
C ARG A 116 7.64 5.83 -1.05
N HIS A 117 7.18 4.83 -0.32
CA HIS A 117 5.95 4.94 0.45
C HIS A 117 6.05 4.17 1.77
N SER A 118 5.88 4.86 2.89
CA SER A 118 6.05 4.29 4.24
C SER A 118 5.13 3.09 4.52
N ASP A 119 3.92 3.10 3.94
CA ASP A 119 2.98 1.97 4.11
C ASP A 119 3.48 0.70 3.40
N CYS A 120 4.19 0.85 2.25
CA CYS A 120 4.83 -0.27 1.56
C CYS A 120 6.06 -0.75 2.30
N GLU A 121 6.91 0.17 2.75
CA GLU A 121 8.14 -0.13 3.49
C GLU A 121 7.85 -0.91 4.77
N GLY A 122 6.79 -0.59 5.50
CA GLY A 122 6.36 -1.35 6.68
C GLY A 122 6.04 -2.83 6.41
N MET A 123 5.75 -3.19 5.14
CA MET A 123 5.56 -4.56 4.67
C MET A 123 6.83 -5.15 4.03
N GLY A 124 7.92 -4.41 3.96
CA GLY A 124 9.14 -4.80 3.26
C GLY A 124 9.03 -4.70 1.74
N ILE A 125 8.07 -3.93 1.22
CA ILE A 125 7.84 -3.72 -0.21
C ILE A 125 8.47 -2.40 -0.64
N VAL A 126 9.28 -2.43 -1.71
CA VAL A 126 9.98 -1.28 -2.26
C VAL A 126 9.77 -1.20 -3.78
N TYR A 127 9.89 0.01 -4.33
CA TYR A 127 9.92 0.22 -5.77
C TYR A 127 11.38 0.34 -6.20
N GLU A 128 11.90 -0.69 -6.85
CA GLU A 128 13.24 -0.64 -7.45
C GLU A 128 13.18 0.14 -8.75
N ASN A 129 14.05 1.12 -8.89
CA ASN A 129 14.19 1.94 -10.08
C ASN A 129 15.69 2.00 -10.46
N THR A 130 16.13 0.97 -11.15
CA THR A 130 17.49 0.83 -11.67
C THR A 130 17.45 0.70 -13.19
N PRO A 131 18.58 0.86 -13.91
CA PRO A 131 18.61 0.64 -15.36
C PRO A 131 18.16 -0.76 -15.80
N GLU A 132 18.38 -1.75 -14.93
CA GLU A 132 18.10 -3.16 -15.20
C GLU A 132 16.67 -3.56 -14.83
N TYR A 133 16.04 -2.82 -13.90
CA TYR A 133 14.72 -3.18 -13.39
C TYR A 133 13.94 -1.97 -12.88
N GLN A 134 12.66 -1.90 -13.24
CA GLN A 134 11.70 -0.98 -12.66
C GLN A 134 10.47 -1.75 -12.19
N GLY A 135 10.10 -1.61 -10.91
CA GLY A 135 8.91 -2.23 -10.39
C GLY A 135 8.92 -2.49 -8.89
N TRP A 136 7.78 -2.98 -8.43
CA TRP A 136 7.54 -3.33 -7.04
C TRP A 136 8.06 -4.72 -6.72
N LYS A 137 8.78 -4.87 -5.62
CA LYS A 137 9.28 -6.16 -5.11
C LYS A 137 9.50 -6.11 -3.60
N TYR A 138 9.80 -7.24 -3.00
CA TYR A 138 10.31 -7.26 -1.64
C TYR A 138 11.74 -6.71 -1.58
N VAL A 139 12.05 -6.01 -0.50
CA VAL A 139 13.41 -5.49 -0.26
C VAL A 139 14.46 -6.59 -0.25
N THR A 140 14.09 -7.79 0.15
CA THR A 140 14.95 -8.98 0.14
C THR A 140 15.24 -9.54 -1.26
N GLU A 141 14.51 -9.09 -2.28
CA GLU A 141 14.65 -9.50 -3.68
C GLU A 141 15.37 -8.45 -4.53
N VAL A 142 15.85 -7.38 -3.91
CA VAL A 142 16.63 -6.34 -4.59
C VAL A 142 18.03 -6.90 -4.88
N TYR A 143 18.39 -6.95 -6.17
CA TYR A 143 19.67 -7.48 -6.61
C TYR A 143 20.77 -6.41 -6.69
N GLU A 144 20.39 -5.19 -7.02
CA GLU A 144 21.34 -4.10 -7.20
C GLU A 144 21.78 -3.59 -5.81
N THR A 145 23.06 -3.86 -5.47
CA THR A 145 23.60 -3.61 -4.12
C THR A 145 23.60 -2.13 -3.75
N SER A 146 23.91 -1.23 -4.68
CA SER A 146 23.97 0.20 -4.37
C SER A 146 22.57 0.76 -4.11
N PHE A 147 21.56 0.31 -4.85
CA PHE A 147 20.17 0.63 -4.60
C PHE A 147 19.71 0.08 -3.23
N LEU A 148 19.98 -1.20 -2.96
CA LEU A 148 19.66 -1.83 -1.67
C LEU A 148 20.27 -1.04 -0.49
N LEU A 149 21.56 -0.71 -0.56
CA LEU A 149 22.22 0.07 0.46
C LEU A 149 21.58 1.45 0.64
N SER A 150 21.26 2.14 -0.45
CA SER A 150 20.59 3.45 -0.38
C SER A 150 19.23 3.38 0.30
N VAL A 151 18.46 2.32 0.05
CA VAL A 151 17.19 2.06 0.71
C VAL A 151 17.36 1.77 2.19
N LEU A 152 18.28 0.87 2.54
CA LEU A 152 18.53 0.47 3.92
C LEU A 152 19.13 1.58 4.77
N HIS A 153 20.06 2.40 4.24
CA HIS A 153 20.60 3.56 4.97
C HIS A 153 19.55 4.57 5.40
N ASN A 154 18.50 4.70 4.61
CA ASN A 154 17.39 5.59 4.94
C ASN A 154 16.29 4.91 5.77
N ASN A 155 16.32 3.56 5.89
CA ASN A 155 15.26 2.76 6.49
C ASN A 155 15.84 1.51 7.16
N PHE A 156 16.64 1.68 8.22
CA PHE A 156 17.23 0.55 8.93
C PHE A 156 16.23 -0.48 9.44
N HIS A 157 14.98 -0.08 9.73
CA HIS A 157 13.93 -0.99 10.13
C HIS A 157 13.62 -2.07 9.09
N LEU A 158 13.94 -1.83 7.80
CA LEU A 158 13.76 -2.84 6.75
C LEU A 158 14.69 -4.05 6.91
N LEU A 159 15.76 -3.94 7.70
CA LEU A 159 16.61 -5.10 8.03
C LEU A 159 15.83 -6.20 8.75
N GLU A 160 14.74 -5.90 9.42
CA GLU A 160 13.89 -6.90 10.08
C GLU A 160 13.26 -7.92 9.11
N HIS A 161 13.20 -7.59 7.80
CA HIS A 161 12.67 -8.47 6.77
C HIS A 161 13.72 -9.52 6.31
N PHE A 162 14.98 -9.33 6.62
CA PHE A 162 16.05 -10.28 6.29
C PHE A 162 16.19 -11.31 7.41
N THR A 163 15.93 -12.58 7.10
CA THR A 163 16.03 -13.67 8.08
C THR A 163 17.47 -13.90 8.54
N ASN A 164 18.44 -13.75 7.61
CA ASN A 164 19.87 -13.83 7.87
C ASN A 164 20.59 -12.92 6.86
N PRO A 165 20.74 -11.63 7.15
CA PRO A 165 21.47 -10.74 6.25
C PRO A 165 22.89 -11.25 6.08
N SER A 166 23.39 -11.27 4.84
CA SER A 166 24.74 -11.75 4.56
C SER A 166 25.78 -10.94 5.33
N VAL A 167 26.90 -11.56 5.68
CA VAL A 167 28.02 -10.88 6.35
C VAL A 167 28.50 -9.69 5.51
N GLU A 168 28.50 -9.83 4.19
CA GLU A 168 28.84 -8.78 3.25
C GLU A 168 27.87 -7.58 3.35
N LEU A 169 26.56 -7.82 3.38
CA LEU A 169 25.55 -6.77 3.55
C LEU A 169 25.73 -6.05 4.90
N GLN A 170 25.92 -6.80 5.97
CA GLN A 170 26.17 -6.24 7.30
C GLN A 170 27.46 -5.39 7.30
N TRP A 171 28.53 -5.90 6.68
CA TRP A 171 29.80 -5.19 6.58
C TRP A 171 29.67 -3.90 5.78
N LEU A 172 29.00 -3.95 4.62
CA LEU A 172 28.75 -2.79 3.77
C LEU A 172 27.93 -1.71 4.50
N LEU A 173 26.88 -2.10 5.22
CA LEU A 173 26.08 -1.17 6.02
C LEU A 173 26.89 -0.50 7.13
N LEU A 174 27.72 -1.26 7.85
CA LEU A 174 28.60 -0.76 8.90
C LEU A 174 29.60 0.27 8.39
N HIS A 175 30.16 0.05 7.20
CA HIS A 175 31.23 0.90 6.66
C HIS A 175 30.71 2.10 5.88
N SER A 176 29.48 2.04 5.38
CA SER A 176 28.90 3.14 4.60
C SER A 176 28.06 4.13 5.43
N ALA A 177 27.69 3.78 6.67
CA ALA A 177 26.97 4.66 7.60
C ALA A 177 27.39 4.42 9.06
N PRO A 178 28.67 4.62 9.42
CA PRO A 178 29.18 4.30 10.76
C PRO A 178 28.49 5.11 11.89
N ASP A 179 27.94 6.27 11.58
CA ASP A 179 27.34 7.18 12.57
C ASP A 179 25.87 6.84 12.89
N LYS A 180 25.30 5.79 12.31
CA LYS A 180 23.86 5.44 12.43
C LYS A 180 23.61 4.08 13.09
N LEU A 181 24.65 3.42 13.58
CA LEU A 181 24.55 2.11 14.24
C LEU A 181 24.73 2.20 15.75
#